data_48de2470490c52f28553d1e0e24a5625
#
_entry.id   48de2470490c52f28553d1e0e24a5625
#
_cell.length_a   1.000
_cell.length_b   1.000
_cell.length_c   1.000
_cell.angle_alpha   90.00
_cell.angle_beta   90.00
_cell.angle_gamma   90.00
#
_symmetry.space_group_name_H-M   'P 1'
#
loop_
_entity.id
_entity.type
_entity.pdbx_description
1 polymer ?
#
loop_
_entity_poly.entity_id
_entity_poly.type
_entity_poly.pdbx_seq_one_letter_code
_entity_poly.pdbx_strand_id
1 'polypeptide(L)'
;MRRILTVFVLGFAAVALAEQPGLQPGLPNARYATDAYPGFDSEEDNVKPERKEPRWFAFIFGPKRDNAADQYAYCQELVAEGNWSKACRELDALVREWPTAPEAWKAQQQMAEIRLEKLDDAEEAFNDYRYLLDFYSLQCDFKAVADKLHEVAGIRKLEGKEIMFVRFANTVDVRRAYEMCILRAPGAAWVPSAMLTVAGLREDEGKYAEAVKVYENLRNLHPESEEAKVAVLREADSRCVLLNEHAYNRARTQDTIDFLRMALKACRPEDAAAIQAHLDATRRLIEDEAYRGARFYDSATRTKRSAVTAYERFLADYPQSEHADEIRARIAELKGVEK
;
A
#
# COMPACT_ATOMS: atom_id res chain seq x y z
N MET A 1 5.30 -32.91 -67.41
CA MET A 1 5.60 -32.76 -65.93
C MET A 1 5.64 -31.29 -65.59
N ARG A 2 4.53 -30.75 -65.10
CA ARG A 2 4.45 -29.38 -64.60
C ARG A 2 4.17 -29.48 -63.10
N ARG A 3 5.11 -29.04 -62.26
CA ARG A 3 4.93 -28.90 -60.81
C ARG A 3 4.20 -27.61 -60.56
N ILE A 4 3.02 -27.72 -59.99
CA ILE A 4 2.25 -26.59 -59.47
C ILE A 4 2.78 -26.28 -58.08
N LEU A 5 3.35 -25.10 -57.92
CA LEU A 5 3.80 -24.55 -56.64
C LEU A 5 2.59 -23.86 -55.96
N THR A 6 2.05 -24.48 -54.93
CA THR A 6 0.97 -23.87 -54.16
C THR A 6 1.60 -22.93 -53.13
N VAL A 7 1.42 -21.64 -53.34
CA VAL A 7 1.81 -20.59 -52.39
C VAL A 7 0.74 -20.52 -51.32
N PHE A 8 1.06 -20.92 -50.07
CA PHE A 8 0.25 -20.65 -48.91
C PHE A 8 0.43 -19.17 -48.54
N VAL A 9 -0.58 -18.35 -48.79
CA VAL A 9 -0.68 -17.02 -48.27
C VAL A 9 -1.20 -17.17 -46.83
N LEU A 10 -0.28 -17.05 -45.84
CA LEU A 10 -0.62 -16.87 -44.46
C LEU A 10 -1.24 -15.48 -44.31
N GLY A 11 -2.55 -15.42 -44.28
CA GLY A 11 -3.28 -14.25 -43.85
C GLY A 11 -2.98 -13.99 -42.37
N PHE A 12 -2.15 -13.03 -42.09
CA PHE A 12 -2.10 -12.40 -40.76
C PHE A 12 -3.44 -11.72 -40.56
N ALA A 13 -4.35 -12.38 -39.86
CA ALA A 13 -5.46 -11.70 -39.21
C ALA A 13 -4.83 -10.76 -38.18
N ALA A 14 -4.77 -9.48 -38.50
CA ALA A 14 -4.58 -8.43 -37.51
C ALA A 14 -5.76 -8.56 -36.54
N VAL A 15 -5.52 -9.22 -35.43
CA VAL A 15 -6.40 -9.09 -34.25
C VAL A 15 -6.28 -7.63 -33.86
N ALA A 16 -7.27 -6.83 -34.27
CA ALA A 16 -7.46 -5.52 -33.69
C ALA A 16 -7.51 -5.75 -32.19
N LEU A 17 -6.51 -5.26 -31.48
CA LEU A 17 -6.56 -5.05 -30.04
C LEU A 17 -7.75 -4.13 -29.83
N ALA A 18 -8.92 -4.73 -29.53
CA ALA A 18 -10.06 -3.98 -29.04
C ALA A 18 -9.53 -3.21 -27.83
N GLU A 19 -9.50 -1.87 -27.94
CA GLU A 19 -9.26 -0.99 -26.81
C GLU A 19 -10.16 -1.50 -25.67
N GLN A 20 -9.53 -1.88 -24.56
CA GLN A 20 -10.29 -2.41 -23.43
C GLN A 20 -11.18 -1.27 -22.92
N PRO A 21 -12.53 -1.37 -23.05
CA PRO A 21 -13.42 -0.39 -22.50
C PRO A 21 -13.36 -0.57 -20.99
N GLY A 22 -12.79 0.40 -20.27
CA GLY A 22 -12.79 0.31 -18.82
C GLY A 22 -11.74 1.18 -18.11
N LEU A 23 -10.72 1.63 -18.81
CA LEU A 23 -9.80 2.62 -18.24
C LEU A 23 -10.28 4.01 -18.63
N GLN A 24 -10.54 4.88 -17.65
CA GLN A 24 -10.87 6.27 -17.94
C GLN A 24 -9.71 6.93 -18.69
N PRO A 25 -9.99 7.77 -19.73
CA PRO A 25 -8.95 8.60 -20.35
C PRO A 25 -8.29 9.47 -19.28
N GLY A 26 -7.01 9.27 -19.02
CA GLY A 26 -6.24 10.04 -18.03
C GLY A 26 -5.94 9.31 -16.72
N LEU A 27 -6.50 8.11 -16.45
CA LEU A 27 -5.98 7.26 -15.40
C LEU A 27 -4.68 6.60 -15.88
N PRO A 28 -3.59 6.67 -15.10
CA PRO A 28 -2.40 5.89 -15.42
C PRO A 28 -2.82 4.43 -15.56
N ASN A 29 -2.33 3.76 -16.61
CA ASN A 29 -2.51 2.32 -16.76
C ASN A 29 -2.15 1.66 -15.41
N ALA A 30 -2.96 0.76 -14.88
CA ALA A 30 -2.72 0.13 -13.58
C ALA A 30 -1.28 -0.43 -13.45
N ARG A 31 -0.64 -0.78 -14.56
CA ARG A 31 0.77 -1.16 -14.65
C ARG A 31 1.76 -0.05 -14.26
N TYR A 32 1.40 1.23 -14.43
CA TYR A 32 2.26 2.37 -14.13
C TYR A 32 1.86 3.06 -12.82
N ALA A 33 0.68 2.77 -12.29
CA ALA A 33 0.21 3.36 -11.05
C ALA A 33 1.02 2.87 -9.83
N THR A 34 1.52 1.64 -9.86
CA THR A 34 2.39 1.10 -8.79
C THR A 34 3.70 1.85 -8.65
N ASP A 35 4.27 2.36 -9.74
CA ASP A 35 5.49 3.18 -9.70
C ASP A 35 5.23 4.55 -9.05
N ALA A 36 3.99 5.05 -9.10
CA ALA A 36 3.58 6.27 -8.44
C ALA A 36 3.34 6.11 -6.92
N TYR A 37 3.23 4.89 -6.43
CA TYR A 37 2.96 4.58 -5.03
C TYR A 37 4.02 3.62 -4.45
N PRO A 38 5.24 4.12 -4.16
CA PRO A 38 6.28 3.32 -3.52
C PRO A 38 5.81 2.73 -2.19
N GLY A 39 6.07 1.45 -1.98
CA GLY A 39 5.62 0.74 -0.77
C GLY A 39 4.33 -0.06 -0.96
N PHE A 40 3.67 0.04 -2.12
CA PHE A 40 2.58 -0.87 -2.50
C PHE A 40 3.15 -2.18 -3.06
N ASP A 41 2.39 -3.27 -2.96
CA ASP A 41 2.81 -4.59 -3.50
C ASP A 41 2.60 -4.63 -5.01
N SER A 42 3.67 -4.43 -5.77
CA SER A 42 3.62 -4.32 -7.23
C SER A 42 3.34 -5.64 -7.98
N GLU A 43 3.73 -6.78 -7.43
CA GLU A 43 3.60 -8.07 -8.12
C GLU A 43 2.18 -8.62 -8.12
N GLU A 44 1.42 -8.38 -7.05
CA GLU A 44 0.05 -8.89 -6.90
C GLU A 44 -1.01 -7.89 -7.34
N ASP A 45 -0.70 -6.59 -7.28
CA ASP A 45 -1.60 -5.52 -7.71
C ASP A 45 -1.64 -5.37 -9.25
N ASN A 46 -0.66 -5.93 -9.95
CA ASN A 46 -0.57 -6.00 -11.40
C ASN A 46 -1.35 -7.17 -12.02
N VAL A 47 -2.21 -7.84 -11.28
CA VAL A 47 -3.12 -8.83 -11.89
C VAL A 47 -3.97 -8.10 -12.91
N LYS A 48 -3.71 -8.39 -14.20
CA LYS A 48 -4.49 -7.83 -15.29
C LYS A 48 -5.95 -8.19 -15.04
N PRO A 49 -6.85 -7.19 -14.99
CA PRO A 49 -8.25 -7.50 -14.77
C PRO A 49 -8.75 -8.42 -15.89
N GLU A 50 -9.32 -9.54 -15.49
CA GLU A 50 -9.87 -10.53 -16.41
C GLU A 50 -11.39 -10.43 -16.45
N ARG A 51 -11.94 -10.46 -17.67
CA ARG A 51 -13.41 -10.52 -17.81
C ARG A 51 -13.90 -11.88 -17.33
N LYS A 52 -15.06 -11.87 -16.69
CA LYS A 52 -15.76 -13.09 -16.34
C LYS A 52 -16.12 -13.83 -17.64
N GLU A 53 -15.65 -15.07 -17.77
CA GLU A 53 -15.96 -15.93 -18.92
C GLU A 53 -17.27 -16.70 -18.70
N PRO A 54 -17.99 -17.08 -19.78
CA PRO A 54 -19.11 -18.01 -19.68
C PRO A 54 -18.67 -19.31 -19.02
N ARG A 55 -19.49 -19.83 -18.11
CA ARG A 55 -19.18 -21.10 -17.45
C ARG A 55 -19.31 -22.26 -18.45
N TRP A 56 -18.31 -23.16 -18.49
CA TRP A 56 -18.29 -24.31 -19.40
C TRP A 56 -19.49 -25.26 -19.22
N PHE A 57 -20.14 -25.27 -18.04
CA PHE A 57 -21.43 -25.92 -17.79
C PHE A 57 -22.60 -24.93 -17.91
N ALA A 58 -22.66 -24.16 -18.99
CA ALA A 58 -23.71 -23.16 -19.22
C ALA A 58 -25.14 -23.73 -19.09
N PHE A 59 -25.36 -24.99 -19.44
CA PHE A 59 -26.66 -25.67 -19.27
C PHE A 59 -27.12 -25.81 -17.81
N ILE A 60 -26.21 -25.76 -16.84
CA ILE A 60 -26.52 -25.83 -15.40
C ILE A 60 -26.47 -24.43 -14.78
N PHE A 61 -25.44 -23.64 -15.13
CA PHE A 61 -25.07 -22.39 -14.46
C PHE A 61 -25.20 -21.16 -15.37
N GLY A 62 -25.63 -21.33 -16.64
CA GLY A 62 -25.89 -20.25 -17.57
C GLY A 62 -27.22 -19.55 -17.32
N PRO A 63 -27.46 -18.47 -18.07
CA PRO A 63 -28.69 -17.69 -17.97
C PRO A 63 -29.91 -18.54 -18.33
N LYS A 64 -31.09 -18.19 -17.78
CA LYS A 64 -32.36 -18.89 -17.99
C LYS A 64 -33.19 -18.30 -19.13
N ARG A 65 -32.71 -17.21 -19.73
CA ARG A 65 -33.35 -16.51 -20.83
C ARG A 65 -32.37 -16.40 -22.00
N ASP A 66 -32.93 -16.12 -23.19
CA ASP A 66 -32.16 -16.15 -24.45
C ASP A 66 -31.45 -14.82 -24.77
N ASN A 67 -31.75 -13.76 -24.03
CA ASN A 67 -31.13 -12.46 -24.21
C ASN A 67 -30.93 -11.71 -22.86
N ALA A 68 -30.09 -10.69 -22.88
CA ALA A 68 -29.71 -9.94 -21.68
C ALA A 68 -30.89 -9.20 -21.05
N ALA A 69 -31.79 -8.63 -21.85
CA ALA A 69 -32.91 -7.85 -21.34
C ALA A 69 -33.94 -8.74 -20.60
N ASP A 70 -34.29 -9.88 -21.18
CA ASP A 70 -35.20 -10.84 -20.54
C ASP A 70 -34.58 -11.50 -19.33
N GLN A 71 -33.26 -11.79 -19.39
CA GLN A 71 -32.53 -12.31 -18.24
C GLN A 71 -32.49 -11.29 -17.09
N TYR A 72 -32.29 -10.01 -17.41
CA TYR A 72 -32.28 -8.95 -16.39
C TYR A 72 -33.70 -8.79 -15.78
N ALA A 73 -34.75 -8.81 -16.59
CA ALA A 73 -36.13 -8.79 -16.09
C ALA A 73 -36.42 -9.96 -15.12
N TYR A 74 -35.97 -11.17 -15.48
CA TYR A 74 -36.09 -12.34 -14.60
C TYR A 74 -35.29 -12.14 -13.28
N CYS A 75 -34.12 -11.52 -13.33
CA CYS A 75 -33.38 -11.19 -12.11
C CYS A 75 -34.16 -10.21 -11.23
N GLN A 76 -34.88 -9.23 -11.82
CA GLN A 76 -35.69 -8.28 -11.05
C GLN A 76 -36.87 -8.99 -10.34
N GLU A 77 -37.48 -10.00 -10.97
CA GLU A 77 -38.50 -10.83 -10.32
C GLU A 77 -37.95 -11.53 -9.08
N LEU A 78 -36.75 -12.12 -9.18
CA LEU A 78 -36.08 -12.77 -8.05
C LEU A 78 -35.70 -11.79 -6.92
N VAL A 79 -35.31 -10.57 -7.28
CA VAL A 79 -35.06 -9.49 -6.31
C VAL A 79 -36.36 -9.09 -5.60
N ALA A 80 -37.45 -8.96 -6.31
CA ALA A 80 -38.76 -8.64 -5.74
C ALA A 80 -39.27 -9.74 -4.80
N GLU A 81 -38.96 -11.00 -5.10
CA GLU A 81 -39.27 -12.15 -4.25
C GLU A 81 -38.36 -12.26 -3.00
N GLY A 82 -37.30 -11.46 -2.90
CA GLY A 82 -36.30 -11.54 -1.84
C GLY A 82 -35.37 -12.73 -1.98
N ASN A 83 -35.29 -13.33 -3.16
CA ASN A 83 -34.44 -14.48 -3.42
C ASN A 83 -33.01 -14.08 -3.80
N TRP A 84 -32.32 -13.40 -2.86
CA TRP A 84 -31.04 -12.69 -3.07
C TRP A 84 -29.93 -13.56 -3.64
N SER A 85 -29.71 -14.75 -3.06
CA SER A 85 -28.65 -15.66 -3.52
C SER A 85 -28.89 -16.18 -4.94
N LYS A 86 -30.15 -16.40 -5.33
CA LYS A 86 -30.49 -16.82 -6.69
C LYS A 86 -30.38 -15.64 -7.63
N ALA A 87 -30.84 -14.45 -7.23
CA ALA A 87 -30.71 -13.22 -8.01
C ALA A 87 -29.24 -12.95 -8.36
N CYS A 88 -28.30 -13.02 -7.39
CA CYS A 88 -26.87 -12.84 -7.64
C CYS A 88 -26.32 -13.85 -8.65
N ARG A 89 -26.72 -15.14 -8.57
CA ARG A 89 -26.27 -16.16 -9.54
C ARG A 89 -26.74 -15.87 -10.96
N GLU A 90 -27.99 -15.44 -11.11
CA GLU A 90 -28.57 -15.14 -12.41
C GLU A 90 -28.04 -13.82 -13.00
N LEU A 91 -27.74 -12.82 -12.13
CA LEU A 91 -27.05 -11.59 -12.51
C LEU A 91 -25.59 -11.89 -12.96
N ASP A 92 -24.85 -12.75 -12.24
CA ASP A 92 -23.51 -13.18 -12.63
C ASP A 92 -23.53 -13.93 -13.98
N ALA A 93 -24.54 -14.80 -14.20
CA ALA A 93 -24.71 -15.48 -15.49
C ALA A 93 -24.95 -14.48 -16.62
N LEU A 94 -25.73 -13.43 -16.42
CA LEU A 94 -25.95 -12.36 -17.39
C LEU A 94 -24.65 -11.65 -17.76
N VAL A 95 -23.89 -11.22 -16.75
CA VAL A 95 -22.61 -10.50 -16.96
C VAL A 95 -21.62 -11.35 -17.74
N ARG A 96 -21.57 -12.68 -17.49
CA ARG A 96 -20.66 -13.60 -18.18
C ARG A 96 -21.06 -13.85 -19.63
N GLU A 97 -22.34 -14.03 -19.89
CA GLU A 97 -22.85 -14.38 -21.22
C GLU A 97 -22.91 -13.16 -22.16
N TRP A 98 -23.36 -12.02 -21.63
CA TRP A 98 -23.54 -10.77 -22.40
C TRP A 98 -22.79 -9.59 -21.78
N PRO A 99 -21.45 -9.64 -21.68
CA PRO A 99 -20.66 -8.62 -20.96
C PRO A 99 -20.72 -7.23 -21.59
N THR A 100 -21.14 -7.12 -22.83
CA THR A 100 -21.26 -5.84 -23.56
C THR A 100 -22.70 -5.31 -23.62
N ALA A 101 -23.67 -6.07 -23.11
CA ALA A 101 -25.07 -5.64 -23.10
C ALA A 101 -25.29 -4.43 -22.18
N PRO A 102 -26.23 -3.54 -22.51
CA PRO A 102 -26.55 -2.37 -21.69
C PRO A 102 -27.06 -2.72 -20.28
N GLU A 103 -27.52 -3.94 -20.06
CA GLU A 103 -27.94 -4.47 -18.77
C GLU A 103 -26.75 -4.97 -17.92
N ALA A 104 -25.61 -5.31 -18.53
CA ALA A 104 -24.51 -6.00 -17.87
C ALA A 104 -23.92 -5.18 -16.71
N TRP A 105 -23.67 -3.89 -16.91
CA TRP A 105 -23.13 -3.03 -15.84
C TRP A 105 -24.16 -2.84 -14.71
N LYS A 106 -25.47 -2.74 -15.05
CA LYS A 106 -26.55 -2.65 -14.05
C LYS A 106 -26.64 -3.93 -13.23
N ALA A 107 -26.53 -5.09 -13.90
CA ALA A 107 -26.51 -6.38 -13.25
C ALA A 107 -25.32 -6.52 -12.30
N GLN A 108 -24.13 -6.08 -12.72
CA GLN A 108 -22.92 -6.10 -11.91
C GLN A 108 -23.04 -5.19 -10.68
N GLN A 109 -23.59 -3.97 -10.85
CA GLN A 109 -23.79 -3.05 -9.75
C GLN A 109 -24.83 -3.59 -8.75
N GLN A 110 -25.95 -4.07 -9.23
CA GLN A 110 -27.01 -4.63 -8.38
C GLN A 110 -26.53 -5.87 -7.60
N MET A 111 -25.68 -6.69 -8.22
CA MET A 111 -25.09 -7.84 -7.55
C MET A 111 -24.19 -7.39 -6.39
N ALA A 112 -23.34 -6.36 -6.57
CA ALA A 112 -22.53 -5.78 -5.52
C ALA A 112 -23.39 -5.24 -4.36
N GLU A 113 -24.46 -4.51 -4.68
CA GLU A 113 -25.39 -3.96 -3.68
C GLU A 113 -26.11 -5.07 -2.89
N ILE A 114 -26.60 -6.11 -3.56
CA ILE A 114 -27.26 -7.25 -2.91
C ILE A 114 -26.29 -7.99 -1.98
N ARG A 115 -25.07 -8.25 -2.43
CA ARG A 115 -24.05 -8.92 -1.61
C ARG A 115 -23.73 -8.12 -0.35
N LEU A 116 -23.54 -6.81 -0.50
CA LEU A 116 -23.24 -5.95 0.62
C LEU A 116 -24.39 -5.81 1.61
N GLU A 117 -25.61 -5.51 1.10
CA GLU A 117 -26.73 -5.07 1.96
C GLU A 117 -27.64 -6.22 2.42
N LYS A 118 -27.71 -7.32 1.66
CA LYS A 118 -28.67 -8.41 1.91
C LYS A 118 -28.00 -9.73 2.29
N LEU A 119 -26.77 -9.97 1.83
CA LEU A 119 -26.06 -11.21 2.07
C LEU A 119 -24.90 -11.05 3.07
N ASP A 120 -24.59 -9.81 3.48
CA ASP A 120 -23.49 -9.48 4.38
C ASP A 120 -22.15 -10.06 3.91
N ASP A 121 -21.94 -10.02 2.58
CA ASP A 121 -20.76 -10.58 1.91
C ASP A 121 -19.91 -9.44 1.36
N ALA A 122 -19.14 -8.79 2.25
CA ALA A 122 -18.32 -7.64 1.92
C ALA A 122 -17.16 -8.02 0.97
N GLU A 123 -16.65 -9.26 1.04
CA GLU A 123 -15.55 -9.71 0.18
C GLU A 123 -15.97 -9.79 -1.28
N GLU A 124 -17.07 -10.48 -1.54
CA GLU A 124 -17.57 -10.60 -2.90
C GLU A 124 -18.16 -9.28 -3.42
N ALA A 125 -18.75 -8.45 -2.54
CA ALA A 125 -19.19 -7.10 -2.90
C ALA A 125 -18.00 -6.22 -3.34
N PHE A 126 -16.87 -6.29 -2.63
CA PHE A 126 -15.65 -5.60 -3.02
C PHE A 126 -15.18 -6.02 -4.42
N ASN A 127 -15.15 -7.32 -4.70
CA ASN A 127 -14.78 -7.86 -6.00
C ASN A 127 -15.73 -7.38 -7.12
N ASP A 128 -17.01 -7.28 -6.83
CA ASP A 128 -18.01 -6.81 -7.80
C ASP A 128 -17.89 -5.31 -8.09
N TYR A 129 -17.70 -4.46 -7.08
CA TYR A 129 -17.44 -3.02 -7.28
C TYR A 129 -16.12 -2.78 -8.02
N ARG A 130 -15.07 -3.55 -7.70
CA ARG A 130 -13.81 -3.50 -8.44
C ARG A 130 -14.03 -3.84 -9.91
N TYR A 131 -14.78 -4.92 -10.21
CA TYR A 131 -15.08 -5.35 -11.57
C TYR A 131 -15.86 -4.25 -12.34
N LEU A 132 -16.75 -3.53 -11.68
CA LEU A 132 -17.44 -2.37 -12.25
C LEU A 132 -16.45 -1.29 -12.70
N LEU A 133 -15.50 -0.91 -11.87
CA LEU A 133 -14.49 0.10 -12.21
C LEU A 133 -13.55 -0.40 -13.32
N ASP A 134 -13.20 -1.69 -13.32
CA ASP A 134 -12.28 -2.25 -14.30
C ASP A 134 -12.91 -2.39 -15.70
N PHE A 135 -14.22 -2.67 -15.80
CA PHE A 135 -14.85 -3.01 -17.08
C PHE A 135 -16.04 -2.13 -17.51
N TYR A 136 -16.61 -1.37 -16.59
CA TYR A 136 -17.82 -0.57 -16.82
C TYR A 136 -17.70 0.88 -16.34
N SER A 137 -16.48 1.39 -16.15
CA SER A 137 -16.20 2.73 -15.64
C SER A 137 -16.84 3.88 -16.44
N LEU A 138 -17.09 3.67 -17.74
CA LEU A 138 -17.75 4.66 -18.60
C LEU A 138 -19.28 4.60 -18.54
N GLN A 139 -19.85 3.49 -18.06
CA GLN A 139 -21.28 3.25 -18.02
C GLN A 139 -21.89 3.52 -16.65
N CYS A 140 -21.12 3.32 -15.57
CA CYS A 140 -21.54 3.58 -14.20
C CYS A 140 -21.16 4.98 -13.72
N ASP A 141 -21.73 5.41 -12.59
CA ASP A 141 -21.19 6.57 -11.87
C ASP A 141 -19.87 6.18 -11.19
N PHE A 142 -18.77 6.46 -11.88
CA PHE A 142 -17.42 6.10 -11.43
C PHE A 142 -17.12 6.57 -10.01
N LYS A 143 -17.49 7.83 -9.69
CA LYS A 143 -17.23 8.39 -8.37
C LYS A 143 -18.00 7.65 -7.28
N ALA A 144 -19.29 7.45 -7.49
CA ALA A 144 -20.14 6.74 -6.53
C ALA A 144 -19.65 5.30 -6.31
N VAL A 145 -19.26 4.60 -7.38
CA VAL A 145 -18.73 3.22 -7.29
C VAL A 145 -17.37 3.18 -6.58
N ALA A 146 -16.48 4.16 -6.84
CA ALA A 146 -15.19 4.26 -6.15
C ALA A 146 -15.36 4.56 -4.65
N ASP A 147 -16.30 5.45 -4.31
CA ASP A 147 -16.63 5.76 -2.91
C ASP A 147 -17.18 4.50 -2.19
N LYS A 148 -18.04 3.71 -2.87
CA LYS A 148 -18.54 2.42 -2.35
C LYS A 148 -17.45 1.38 -2.21
N LEU A 149 -16.55 1.25 -3.16
CA LEU A 149 -15.40 0.34 -3.07
C LEU A 149 -14.55 0.65 -1.84
N HIS A 150 -14.27 1.93 -1.59
CA HIS A 150 -13.54 2.38 -0.40
C HIS A 150 -14.32 2.10 0.91
N GLU A 151 -15.64 2.34 0.93
CA GLU A 151 -16.51 2.02 2.07
C GLU A 151 -16.44 0.53 2.43
N VAL A 152 -16.54 -0.35 1.43
CA VAL A 152 -16.46 -1.81 1.62
C VAL A 152 -15.07 -2.23 2.12
N ALA A 153 -13.99 -1.61 1.65
CA ALA A 153 -12.65 -1.85 2.20
C ALA A 153 -12.57 -1.48 3.69
N GLY A 154 -13.29 -0.42 4.10
CA GLY A 154 -13.44 -0.02 5.50
C GLY A 154 -14.20 -1.04 6.35
N ILE A 155 -15.28 -1.61 5.83
CA ILE A 155 -16.06 -2.69 6.49
C ILE A 155 -15.16 -3.90 6.71
N ARG A 156 -14.45 -4.37 5.69
CA ARG A 156 -13.49 -5.49 5.80
C ARG A 156 -12.42 -5.26 6.87
N LYS A 157 -11.96 -4.02 7.04
CA LYS A 157 -11.03 -3.66 8.11
C LYS A 157 -11.63 -3.81 9.50
N LEU A 158 -12.92 -3.49 9.66
CA LEU A 158 -13.62 -3.61 10.94
C LEU A 158 -13.93 -5.08 11.28
N GLU A 159 -14.40 -5.87 10.32
CA GLU A 159 -14.68 -7.30 10.48
C GLU A 159 -13.44 -8.09 10.95
N GLY A 160 -12.24 -7.69 10.51
CA GLY A 160 -10.98 -8.27 10.97
C GLY A 160 -10.63 -7.97 12.43
N LYS A 161 -11.29 -7.00 13.08
CA LYS A 161 -11.09 -6.64 14.49
C LYS A 161 -12.10 -7.25 15.46
N GLU A 162 -13.23 -7.74 15.00
CA GLU A 162 -14.22 -8.45 15.84
C GLU A 162 -13.79 -9.90 16.07
N ILE A 163 -12.90 -10.06 17.02
CA ILE A 163 -12.29 -11.32 17.39
C ILE A 163 -12.99 -11.86 18.63
N MET A 164 -13.85 -12.85 18.45
CA MET A 164 -13.89 -13.96 19.41
C MET A 164 -14.29 -15.31 18.79
N PHE A 165 -14.69 -15.37 17.53
CA PHE A 165 -14.84 -16.65 16.79
C PHE A 165 -14.38 -16.51 15.32
N VAL A 166 -13.06 -16.62 15.11
CA VAL A 166 -12.40 -17.07 13.87
C VAL A 166 -12.94 -16.50 12.54
N ARG A 167 -12.55 -15.28 12.21
CA ARG A 167 -12.22 -14.84 10.84
C ARG A 167 -11.13 -13.79 10.96
N PHE A 168 -9.89 -14.22 10.84
CA PHE A 168 -8.80 -13.29 10.58
C PHE A 168 -8.99 -12.78 9.15
N ALA A 169 -9.60 -11.61 8.98
CA ALA A 169 -9.29 -10.83 7.80
C ALA A 169 -7.78 -10.57 7.89
N ASN A 170 -7.03 -11.22 7.01
CA ASN A 170 -5.59 -11.07 6.97
C ASN A 170 -5.31 -9.58 6.76
N THR A 171 -4.52 -8.96 7.63
CA THR A 171 -4.13 -7.54 7.52
C THR A 171 -3.65 -7.21 6.11
N VAL A 172 -2.97 -8.15 5.47
CA VAL A 172 -2.51 -8.09 4.08
C VAL A 172 -3.67 -7.91 3.09
N ASP A 173 -4.78 -8.65 3.24
CA ASP A 173 -5.90 -8.57 2.30
C ASP A 173 -6.65 -7.25 2.43
N VAL A 174 -6.79 -6.74 3.66
CA VAL A 174 -7.38 -5.42 3.92
C VAL A 174 -6.50 -4.32 3.32
N ARG A 175 -5.19 -4.40 3.53
CA ARG A 175 -4.23 -3.44 2.97
C ARG A 175 -4.29 -3.42 1.44
N ARG A 176 -4.25 -4.59 0.80
CA ARG A 176 -4.40 -4.72 -0.66
C ARG A 176 -5.69 -4.12 -1.18
N ALA A 177 -6.79 -4.28 -0.44
CA ALA A 177 -8.05 -3.66 -0.81
C ALA A 177 -7.95 -2.13 -0.84
N TYR A 178 -7.31 -1.50 0.16
CA TYR A 178 -7.07 -0.05 0.16
C TYR A 178 -6.11 0.38 -0.94
N GLU A 179 -5.01 -0.35 -1.17
CA GLU A 179 -4.07 -0.09 -2.27
C GLU A 179 -4.80 -0.13 -3.63
N MET A 180 -5.67 -1.13 -3.83
CA MET A 180 -6.50 -1.21 -5.04
C MET A 180 -7.46 -0.03 -5.20
N CYS A 181 -8.10 0.43 -4.12
CA CYS A 181 -8.96 1.61 -4.16
C CYS A 181 -8.18 2.84 -4.63
N ILE A 182 -7.00 3.09 -4.05
CA ILE A 182 -6.12 4.22 -4.39
C ILE A 182 -5.70 4.16 -5.86
N LEU A 183 -5.25 2.99 -6.32
CA LEU A 183 -4.79 2.80 -7.70
C LEU A 183 -5.90 3.06 -8.74
N ARG A 184 -7.14 2.76 -8.41
CA ARG A 184 -8.28 2.95 -9.32
C ARG A 184 -8.88 4.35 -9.29
N ALA A 185 -8.80 5.03 -8.15
CA ALA A 185 -9.35 6.36 -7.98
C ALA A 185 -8.37 7.32 -7.28
N PRO A 186 -7.17 7.57 -7.86
CA PRO A 186 -6.11 8.34 -7.21
C PRO A 186 -6.48 9.81 -6.92
N GLY A 187 -7.50 10.34 -7.58
CA GLY A 187 -8.02 11.70 -7.37
C GLY A 187 -9.18 11.79 -6.37
N ALA A 188 -9.58 10.70 -5.73
CA ALA A 188 -10.69 10.71 -4.78
C ALA A 188 -10.30 11.43 -3.46
N ALA A 189 -11.26 12.11 -2.85
CA ALA A 189 -11.03 12.90 -1.63
C ALA A 189 -10.57 12.05 -0.43
N TRP A 190 -10.91 10.77 -0.41
CA TRP A 190 -10.52 9.84 0.65
C TRP A 190 -9.11 9.25 0.49
N VAL A 191 -8.42 9.49 -0.63
CA VAL A 191 -7.08 8.91 -0.90
C VAL A 191 -6.07 9.22 0.20
N PRO A 192 -5.93 10.44 0.74
CA PRO A 192 -5.01 10.69 1.85
C PRO A 192 -5.28 9.80 3.07
N SER A 193 -6.55 9.64 3.45
CA SER A 193 -6.97 8.78 4.56
C SER A 193 -6.69 7.29 4.29
N ALA A 194 -6.93 6.85 3.05
CA ALA A 194 -6.62 5.50 2.63
C ALA A 194 -5.10 5.22 2.66
N MET A 195 -4.27 6.16 2.19
CA MET A 195 -2.80 6.05 2.27
C MET A 195 -2.30 5.97 3.71
N LEU A 196 -2.85 6.80 4.60
CA LEU A 196 -2.53 6.74 6.03
C LEU A 196 -2.89 5.37 6.63
N THR A 197 -4.03 4.81 6.20
CA THR A 197 -4.45 3.46 6.61
C THR A 197 -3.50 2.37 6.08
N VAL A 198 -3.10 2.42 4.80
CA VAL A 198 -2.14 1.48 4.22
C VAL A 198 -0.82 1.51 4.98
N ALA A 199 -0.30 2.71 5.27
CA ALA A 199 0.94 2.85 6.02
C ALA A 199 0.85 2.25 7.43
N GLY A 200 -0.27 2.50 8.16
CA GLY A 200 -0.50 1.89 9.47
C GLY A 200 -0.61 0.37 9.41
N LEU A 201 -1.25 -0.19 8.38
CA LEU A 201 -1.31 -1.64 8.19
C LEU A 201 0.07 -2.25 7.86
N ARG A 202 0.97 -1.51 7.17
CA ARG A 202 2.37 -1.91 6.97
C ARG A 202 3.14 -1.94 8.29
N GLU A 203 2.90 -0.98 9.21
CA GLU A 203 3.47 -1.03 10.56
C GLU A 203 2.95 -2.23 11.34
N ASP A 204 1.65 -2.53 11.28
CA ASP A 204 1.06 -3.71 11.91
C ASP A 204 1.65 -5.03 11.37
N GLU A 205 2.08 -5.06 10.11
CA GLU A 205 2.82 -6.16 9.49
C GLU A 205 4.31 -6.18 9.88
N GLY A 206 4.81 -5.21 10.63
CA GLY A 206 6.24 -5.03 10.93
C GLY A 206 7.08 -4.54 9.74
N LYS A 207 6.44 -4.09 8.66
CA LYS A 207 7.10 -3.62 7.43
C LYS A 207 7.34 -2.11 7.46
N TYR A 208 8.11 -1.67 8.46
CA TYR A 208 8.34 -0.25 8.70
C TYR A 208 9.03 0.48 7.53
N ALA A 209 9.87 -0.23 6.75
CA ALA A 209 10.53 0.38 5.59
C ALA A 209 9.54 0.72 4.46
N GLU A 210 8.53 -0.12 4.24
CA GLU A 210 7.44 0.12 3.32
C GLU A 210 6.49 1.19 3.86
N ALA A 211 6.18 1.17 5.16
CA ALA A 211 5.36 2.19 5.81
C ALA A 211 5.97 3.60 5.61
N VAL A 212 7.28 3.75 5.82
CA VAL A 212 8.02 5.00 5.58
C VAL A 212 7.80 5.51 4.15
N LYS A 213 7.90 4.63 3.14
CA LYS A 213 7.68 5.01 1.74
C LYS A 213 6.25 5.50 1.48
N VAL A 214 5.26 4.86 2.09
CA VAL A 214 3.85 5.27 1.94
C VAL A 214 3.60 6.62 2.63
N TYR A 215 4.16 6.86 3.84
CA TYR A 215 4.07 8.15 4.53
C TYR A 215 4.75 9.27 3.73
N GLU A 216 5.95 9.02 3.21
CA GLU A 216 6.66 9.96 2.36
C GLU A 216 5.85 10.31 1.11
N ASN A 217 5.26 9.31 0.47
CA ASN A 217 4.42 9.50 -0.71
C ASN A 217 3.15 10.29 -0.39
N LEU A 218 2.48 9.99 0.74
CA LEU A 218 1.33 10.76 1.22
C LEU A 218 1.68 12.24 1.39
N ARG A 219 2.79 12.56 2.05
CA ARG A 219 3.22 13.96 2.25
C ARG A 219 3.58 14.66 0.94
N ASN A 220 4.13 13.94 -0.02
CA ASN A 220 4.53 14.51 -1.30
C ASN A 220 3.33 14.76 -2.23
N LEU A 221 2.37 13.85 -2.27
CA LEU A 221 1.20 13.95 -3.16
C LEU A 221 0.08 14.80 -2.57
N HIS A 222 -0.06 14.83 -1.25
CA HIS A 222 -1.16 15.51 -0.56
C HIS A 222 -0.67 16.39 0.60
N PRO A 223 0.28 17.31 0.37
CA PRO A 223 0.97 18.05 1.45
C PRO A 223 0.03 18.89 2.32
N GLU A 224 -1.10 19.33 1.77
CA GLU A 224 -2.07 20.17 2.49
C GLU A 224 -3.11 19.38 3.30
N SER A 225 -3.11 18.04 3.20
CA SER A 225 -4.08 17.22 3.93
C SER A 225 -3.72 17.10 5.41
N GLU A 226 -4.75 16.92 6.25
CA GLU A 226 -4.52 16.67 7.68
C GLU A 226 -3.81 15.34 7.92
N GLU A 227 -4.07 14.36 7.05
CA GLU A 227 -3.41 13.06 7.06
C GLU A 227 -1.91 13.16 6.80
N ALA A 228 -1.48 14.08 5.93
CA ALA A 228 -0.05 14.32 5.69
C ALA A 228 0.64 14.88 6.94
N LYS A 229 -0.04 15.72 7.71
CA LYS A 229 0.49 16.24 8.98
C LYS A 229 0.62 15.11 10.03
N VAL A 230 -0.37 14.21 10.09
CA VAL A 230 -0.29 13.00 10.94
C VAL A 230 0.85 12.09 10.50
N ALA A 231 1.04 11.93 9.19
CA ALA A 231 2.08 11.09 8.62
C ALA A 231 3.49 11.51 9.04
N VAL A 232 3.75 12.80 9.30
CA VAL A 232 5.06 13.29 9.75
C VAL A 232 5.52 12.59 11.02
N LEU A 233 4.67 12.49 12.05
CA LEU A 233 5.02 11.81 13.31
C LEU A 233 5.14 10.30 13.10
N ARG A 234 4.18 9.68 12.40
CA ARG A 234 4.19 8.23 12.16
C ARG A 234 5.43 7.79 11.35
N GLU A 235 5.84 8.59 10.37
CA GLU A 235 7.08 8.34 9.64
C GLU A 235 8.30 8.46 10.56
N ALA A 236 8.33 9.44 11.47
CA ALA A 236 9.39 9.59 12.46
C ALA A 236 9.49 8.35 13.36
N ASP A 237 8.36 7.87 13.87
CA ASP A 237 8.28 6.65 14.68
C ASP A 237 8.84 5.44 13.91
N SER A 238 8.37 5.20 12.68
CA SER A 238 8.79 4.08 11.84
C SER A 238 10.28 4.13 11.51
N ARG A 239 10.84 5.31 11.20
CA ARG A 239 12.28 5.48 10.96
C ARG A 239 13.10 5.18 12.20
N CYS A 240 12.64 5.57 13.39
CA CYS A 240 13.32 5.27 14.66
C CYS A 240 13.26 3.77 14.98
N VAL A 241 12.15 3.07 14.71
CA VAL A 241 12.07 1.60 14.84
C VAL A 241 13.13 0.93 13.95
N LEU A 242 13.25 1.33 12.69
CA LEU A 242 14.23 0.78 11.75
C LEU A 242 15.68 1.01 12.17
N LEU A 243 15.98 2.07 12.91
CA LEU A 243 17.32 2.28 13.47
C LEU A 243 17.63 1.28 14.58
N ASN A 244 16.63 0.92 15.39
CA ASN A 244 16.80 0.01 16.52
C ASN A 244 16.84 -1.47 16.10
N GLU A 245 16.15 -1.84 15.03
CA GLU A 245 16.07 -3.22 14.54
C GLU A 245 17.32 -3.67 13.77
N HIS A 246 18.11 -2.75 13.27
CA HIS A 246 19.24 -3.06 12.40
C HIS A 246 20.57 -2.66 13.04
N ALA A 247 21.64 -3.35 12.64
CA ALA A 247 22.99 -2.92 13.01
C ALA A 247 23.22 -1.45 12.62
N TYR A 248 23.98 -0.72 13.44
CA TYR A 248 24.25 0.70 13.23
C TYR A 248 24.72 0.98 11.79
N ASN A 249 24.05 1.89 11.13
CA ASN A 249 24.41 2.38 9.82
C ASN A 249 24.42 3.91 9.83
N ARG A 250 25.61 4.50 9.73
CA ARG A 250 25.82 5.94 9.82
C ARG A 250 25.00 6.73 8.81
N ALA A 251 24.92 6.25 7.56
CA ALA A 251 24.16 6.95 6.52
C ALA A 251 22.66 6.99 6.86
N ARG A 252 22.08 5.84 7.19
CA ARG A 252 20.66 5.76 7.60
C ARG A 252 20.36 6.61 8.83
N THR A 253 21.27 6.62 9.82
CA THR A 253 21.09 7.41 11.03
C THR A 253 21.14 8.91 10.71
N GLN A 254 22.06 9.33 9.83
CA GLN A 254 22.15 10.72 9.38
C GLN A 254 20.90 11.14 8.59
N ASP A 255 20.41 10.30 7.67
CA ASP A 255 19.18 10.55 6.91
C ASP A 255 17.96 10.70 7.84
N THR A 256 17.91 9.88 8.90
CA THR A 256 16.84 9.99 9.92
C THR A 256 16.95 11.31 10.70
N ILE A 257 18.15 11.75 11.09
CA ILE A 257 18.34 13.06 11.74
C ILE A 257 17.89 14.21 10.84
N ASP A 258 18.25 14.17 9.57
CA ASP A 258 17.91 15.24 8.63
C ASP A 258 16.39 15.27 8.38
N PHE A 259 15.74 14.08 8.30
CA PHE A 259 14.30 13.98 8.29
C PHE A 259 13.66 14.56 9.58
N LEU A 260 14.14 14.18 10.78
CA LEU A 260 13.56 14.66 12.05
C LEU A 260 13.71 16.18 12.21
N ARG A 261 14.79 16.77 11.73
CA ARG A 261 14.96 18.23 11.70
C ARG A 261 13.94 18.92 10.77
N MET A 262 13.66 18.32 9.62
CA MET A 262 12.62 18.78 8.71
C MET A 262 11.24 18.60 9.34
N ALA A 263 10.98 17.43 9.92
CA ALA A 263 9.73 17.09 10.58
C ALA A 263 9.35 18.07 11.70
N LEU A 264 10.31 18.52 12.53
CA LEU A 264 10.08 19.56 13.56
C LEU A 264 9.56 20.88 13.01
N LYS A 265 9.84 21.20 11.74
CA LYS A 265 9.34 22.43 11.11
C LYS A 265 7.96 22.25 10.49
N ALA A 266 7.57 21.03 10.17
CA ALA A 266 6.37 20.69 9.43
C ALA A 266 5.30 19.98 10.27
N CYS A 267 5.62 19.54 11.50
CA CYS A 267 4.72 18.81 12.36
C CYS A 267 3.65 19.72 13.00
N ARG A 268 2.61 19.08 13.51
CA ARG A 268 1.63 19.75 14.36
C ARG A 268 2.27 20.13 15.69
N PRO A 269 1.84 21.24 16.34
CA PRO A 269 2.43 21.70 17.60
C PRO A 269 2.43 20.62 18.71
N GLU A 270 1.40 19.77 18.76
CA GLU A 270 1.28 18.68 19.72
C GLU A 270 2.31 17.56 19.51
N ASP A 271 2.79 17.37 18.29
CA ASP A 271 3.74 16.31 17.92
C ASP A 271 5.22 16.73 18.10
N ALA A 272 5.47 18.03 18.26
CA ALA A 272 6.83 18.58 18.28
C ALA A 272 7.70 17.99 19.40
N ALA A 273 7.13 17.77 20.59
CA ALA A 273 7.85 17.19 21.72
C ALA A 273 8.28 15.73 21.44
N ALA A 274 7.43 14.92 20.80
CA ALA A 274 7.74 13.54 20.45
C ALA A 274 8.86 13.48 19.40
N ILE A 275 8.76 14.29 18.34
CA ILE A 275 9.78 14.38 17.29
C ILE A 275 11.12 14.90 17.85
N GLN A 276 11.09 15.86 18.78
CA GLN A 276 12.32 16.32 19.44
C GLN A 276 12.95 15.20 20.26
N ALA A 277 12.16 14.41 20.99
CA ALA A 277 12.67 13.25 21.73
C ALA A 277 13.32 12.21 20.81
N HIS A 278 12.73 11.93 19.63
CA HIS A 278 13.33 11.06 18.62
C HIS A 278 14.66 11.62 18.09
N LEU A 279 14.72 12.92 17.83
CA LEU A 279 15.95 13.58 17.37
C LEU A 279 17.07 13.46 18.42
N ASP A 280 16.76 13.68 19.68
CA ASP A 280 17.74 13.59 20.76
C ASP A 280 18.18 12.14 20.99
N ALA A 281 17.27 11.16 20.94
CA ALA A 281 17.61 9.74 21.01
C ALA A 281 18.50 9.30 19.83
N THR A 282 18.17 9.75 18.61
CA THR A 282 18.97 9.42 17.42
C THR A 282 20.37 10.04 17.47
N ARG A 283 20.52 11.25 18.01
CA ARG A 283 21.83 11.89 18.24
C ARG A 283 22.67 11.12 19.27
N ARG A 284 22.05 10.68 20.37
CA ARG A 284 22.74 9.83 21.35
C ARG A 284 23.23 8.53 20.74
N LEU A 285 22.45 7.90 19.85
CA LEU A 285 22.88 6.68 19.16
C LEU A 285 24.18 6.88 18.37
N ILE A 286 24.34 8.03 17.68
CA ILE A 286 25.61 8.36 16.96
C ILE A 286 26.73 8.58 17.96
N GLU A 287 26.49 9.29 19.04
CA GLU A 287 27.47 9.58 20.09
C GLU A 287 27.95 8.31 20.74
N ASP A 288 27.05 7.40 21.14
CA ASP A 288 27.38 6.10 21.74
C ASP A 288 28.20 5.22 20.80
N GLU A 289 27.91 5.26 19.51
CA GLU A 289 28.68 4.51 18.52
C GLU A 289 30.08 5.09 18.33
N ALA A 290 30.20 6.42 18.31
CA ALA A 290 31.48 7.09 18.26
C ALA A 290 32.31 6.79 19.52
N TYR A 291 31.67 6.75 20.69
CA TYR A 291 32.32 6.37 21.95
C TYR A 291 32.78 4.90 21.93
N ARG A 292 31.92 3.98 21.50
CA ARG A 292 32.30 2.56 21.33
C ARG A 292 33.50 2.39 20.39
N GLY A 293 33.49 3.14 19.27
CA GLY A 293 34.60 3.18 18.34
C GLY A 293 35.90 3.68 18.97
N ALA A 294 35.85 4.73 19.76
CA ALA A 294 37.02 5.26 20.46
C ALA A 294 37.56 4.26 21.50
N ARG A 295 36.67 3.64 22.30
CA ARG A 295 37.06 2.58 23.27
C ARG A 295 37.65 1.34 22.61
N PHE A 296 37.23 0.99 21.41
CA PHE A 296 37.82 -0.13 20.66
C PHE A 296 39.31 0.09 20.42
N TYR A 297 39.75 1.30 20.08
CA TYR A 297 41.16 1.60 19.90
C TYR A 297 41.94 1.49 21.21
N ASP A 298 41.34 1.80 22.35
CA ASP A 298 42.02 1.63 23.68
C ASP A 298 42.19 0.15 24.04
N SER A 299 41.24 -0.71 23.70
CA SER A 299 41.26 -2.14 24.02
C SER A 299 42.03 -3.01 23.02
N ALA A 300 41.93 -2.70 21.72
CA ALA A 300 42.40 -3.57 20.64
C ALA A 300 43.76 -3.19 20.05
N THR A 301 44.23 -1.95 20.25
CA THR A 301 45.48 -1.50 19.65
C THR A 301 46.65 -1.59 20.65
N ARG A 302 47.79 -2.05 20.17
CA ARG A 302 49.04 -2.05 20.95
C ARG A 302 49.64 -0.66 21.16
N THR A 303 49.15 0.36 20.45
CA THR A 303 49.66 1.72 20.47
C THR A 303 48.68 2.65 21.21
N LYS A 304 49.11 3.10 22.40
CA LYS A 304 48.38 4.09 23.21
C LYS A 304 48.06 5.37 22.44
N ARG A 305 48.92 5.75 21.49
CA ARG A 305 48.79 6.94 20.66
C ARG A 305 47.46 6.91 19.83
N SER A 306 47.11 5.73 19.27
CA SER A 306 45.89 5.58 18.52
C SER A 306 44.65 5.77 19.39
N ALA A 307 44.67 5.25 20.62
CA ALA A 307 43.59 5.44 21.58
C ALA A 307 43.46 6.92 21.97
N VAL A 308 44.56 7.61 22.27
CA VAL A 308 44.56 9.05 22.59
C VAL A 308 43.95 9.85 21.44
N THR A 309 44.39 9.60 20.20
CA THR A 309 43.86 10.31 19.01
C THR A 309 42.38 10.06 18.81
N ALA A 310 41.88 8.82 19.01
CA ALA A 310 40.47 8.49 18.90
C ALA A 310 39.62 9.20 19.95
N TYR A 311 40.10 9.24 21.20
CA TYR A 311 39.41 9.95 22.28
C TYR A 311 39.44 11.48 22.12
N GLU A 312 40.56 12.07 21.67
CA GLU A 312 40.65 13.49 21.35
C GLU A 312 39.68 13.88 20.25
N ARG A 313 39.54 13.04 19.22
CA ARG A 313 38.55 13.25 18.16
C ARG A 313 37.10 13.18 18.70
N PHE A 314 36.80 12.19 19.54
CA PHE A 314 35.49 12.09 20.19
C PHE A 314 35.16 13.36 20.98
N LEU A 315 36.11 13.85 21.81
CA LEU A 315 35.88 15.08 22.59
C LEU A 315 35.71 16.34 21.73
N ALA A 316 36.36 16.37 20.55
CA ALA A 316 36.19 17.46 19.60
C ALA A 316 34.80 17.45 18.96
N ASP A 317 34.31 16.26 18.65
CA ASP A 317 32.96 16.09 18.02
C ASP A 317 31.84 16.20 19.08
N TYR A 318 32.07 15.74 20.32
CA TYR A 318 31.09 15.65 21.42
C TYR A 318 31.61 16.24 22.74
N PRO A 319 31.86 17.56 22.82
CA PRO A 319 32.47 18.18 24.00
C PRO A 319 31.61 18.15 25.25
N GLN A 320 30.26 17.98 25.07
CA GLN A 320 29.24 17.95 26.10
C GLN A 320 28.75 16.52 26.43
N SER A 321 29.43 15.48 25.91
CA SER A 321 29.11 14.09 26.17
C SER A 321 29.15 13.75 27.64
N GLU A 322 28.25 12.87 28.10
CA GLU A 322 28.31 12.29 29.44
C GLU A 322 29.62 11.52 29.70
N HIS A 323 30.27 11.06 28.64
CA HIS A 323 31.56 10.35 28.69
C HIS A 323 32.79 11.31 28.71
N ALA A 324 32.56 12.62 28.54
CA ALA A 324 33.68 13.57 28.34
C ALA A 324 34.71 13.58 29.48
N ASP A 325 34.25 13.54 30.72
CA ASP A 325 35.14 13.59 31.89
C ASP A 325 35.91 12.28 32.09
N GLU A 326 35.26 11.13 31.89
CA GLU A 326 35.88 9.81 31.86
C GLU A 326 37.01 9.76 30.81
N ILE A 327 36.71 10.22 29.59
CA ILE A 327 37.66 10.23 28.48
C ILE A 327 38.85 11.17 28.75
N ARG A 328 38.63 12.37 29.33
CA ARG A 328 39.72 13.28 29.71
C ARG A 328 40.66 12.64 30.71
N ALA A 329 40.11 11.98 31.73
CA ALA A 329 40.89 11.25 32.71
C ALA A 329 41.69 10.11 32.03
N ARG A 330 41.06 9.35 31.15
CA ARG A 330 41.74 8.25 30.44
C ARG A 330 42.87 8.71 29.52
N ILE A 331 42.68 9.83 28.81
CA ILE A 331 43.75 10.45 28.01
C ILE A 331 44.97 10.83 28.90
N ALA A 332 44.70 11.40 30.08
CA ALA A 332 45.76 11.76 31.02
C ALA A 332 46.58 10.53 31.50
N GLU A 333 45.89 9.42 31.81
CA GLU A 333 46.54 8.15 32.16
C GLU A 333 47.40 7.62 30.99
N LEU A 334 46.84 7.55 29.76
CA LEU A 334 47.58 7.04 28.61
C LEU A 334 48.81 7.87 28.27
N LYS A 335 48.75 9.21 28.42
CA LYS A 335 49.89 10.12 28.24
C LYS A 335 50.88 10.07 29.40
N GLY A 336 50.44 9.80 30.64
CA GLY A 336 51.32 9.70 31.83
C GLY A 336 52.15 8.45 31.88
N VAL A 337 51.80 7.39 31.18
CA VAL A 337 52.55 6.10 31.11
C VAL A 337 53.60 6.13 30.00
N GLU A 338 53.69 7.18 29.16
CA GLU A 338 54.75 7.37 28.15
C GLU A 338 56.01 8.06 28.71
N LYS A 339 56.06 8.32 30.00
CA LYS A 339 57.24 8.73 30.72
C LYS A 339 57.91 7.55 31.40
#